data_c9d580042b366cc184b1bec984a0c260
#
_entry.id   c9d580042b366cc184b1bec984a0c260
#
_cell.length_a   1.000
_cell.length_b   1.000
_cell.length_c   1.000
_cell.angle_alpha   90.00
_cell.angle_beta   90.00
_cell.angle_gamma   90.00
#
_symmetry.space_group_name_H-M   'P 1'
#
loop_
_entity.id
_entity.type
_entity.pdbx_description
1 polymer ?
#
loop_
_entity_poly.entity_id
_entity_poly.type
_entity_poly.pdbx_seq_one_letter_code
_entity_poly.pdbx_strand_id
1 'polypeptide(L)'
;MIKLLSFLEKSRMTLILLIILGVYIYNVHDSLFANKVDESWYANVQSKLSLMSEEKFTIENFVSDPEYYALAGWLYVHGVPPSEFNFFHPPLAKFFIGISELTFHSPTTMNALFGLATLLVVYLLSMKVIGKTVFAFVPVYILSLERLFLSLARASTLDIYSAFFISLSVLVFLYAVKDSRLFPALSVAIGLGIACKWEAALIVLAFITFLSLDKAWMKLGYFIASLPLAFLTYAMSYATYFSSGHGLLEFFTLQMLIYEYVLPAMHTPGALKIWQLLLTGVIGPETRTIFFIEEKTGEIIKTVTVKGLAITPSFNPLTWSISAWAVLACFLKTLRAGEEHRVMPLWFISFMAPMSSGLFLEYHLLGFMPSFVLSIVYILKDGYSKGEGRGKTTVLAAIIVYLSALAVWHCVKIPDFVAI
;
A
#
# COMPACT_ATOMS: atom_id res chain seq x y z
N MET A 1 27.40 19.72 -28.67
CA MET A 1 26.40 20.51 -27.92
C MET A 1 25.19 19.68 -27.51
N ILE A 2 24.47 18.99 -28.43
CA ILE A 2 23.28 18.17 -28.12
C ILE A 2 23.57 17.06 -27.09
N LYS A 3 24.66 16.29 -27.24
CA LYS A 3 25.06 15.25 -26.26
C LYS A 3 25.36 15.81 -24.87
N LEU A 4 25.98 16.99 -24.79
CA LEU A 4 26.26 17.66 -23.52
C LEU A 4 24.97 18.12 -22.84
N LEU A 5 24.04 18.71 -23.58
CA LEU A 5 22.74 19.15 -23.05
C LEU A 5 21.92 17.98 -22.56
N SER A 6 21.85 16.86 -23.31
CA SER A 6 21.16 15.64 -22.87
C SER A 6 21.82 15.01 -21.64
N PHE A 7 23.16 15.06 -21.51
CA PHE A 7 23.87 14.61 -20.32
C PHE A 7 23.55 15.47 -19.10
N LEU A 8 23.57 16.80 -19.25
CA LEU A 8 23.23 17.74 -18.16
C LEU A 8 21.78 17.59 -17.72
N GLU A 9 20.84 17.43 -18.65
CA GLU A 9 19.44 17.17 -18.33
C GLU A 9 19.27 15.84 -17.58
N LYS A 10 19.89 14.77 -18.04
CA LYS A 10 19.86 13.47 -17.37
C LYS A 10 20.47 13.54 -15.97
N SER A 11 21.59 14.23 -15.81
CA SER A 11 22.26 14.44 -14.51
C SER A 11 21.38 15.23 -13.55
N ARG A 12 20.70 16.28 -14.03
CA ARG A 12 19.76 17.09 -13.25
C ARG A 12 18.56 16.25 -12.77
N MET A 13 17.98 15.43 -13.65
CA MET A 13 16.86 14.55 -13.32
C MET A 13 17.27 13.54 -12.24
N THR A 14 18.46 12.93 -12.38
CA THR A 14 19.00 12.01 -11.39
C THR A 14 19.20 12.70 -10.03
N LEU A 15 19.75 13.92 -10.02
CA LEU A 15 19.98 14.66 -8.77
C LEU A 15 18.66 14.97 -8.03
N ILE A 16 17.60 15.39 -8.75
CA ILE A 16 16.30 15.65 -8.16
C ILE A 16 15.75 14.36 -7.50
N LEU A 17 15.83 13.22 -8.19
CA LEU A 17 15.39 11.95 -7.63
C LEU A 17 16.19 11.60 -6.35
N LEU A 18 17.51 11.71 -6.39
CA LEU A 18 18.36 11.42 -5.23
C LEU A 18 18.04 12.33 -4.02
N ILE A 19 17.73 13.59 -4.25
CA ILE A 19 17.31 14.51 -3.18
C ILE A 19 15.98 14.04 -2.56
N ILE A 20 14.97 13.68 -3.37
CA ILE A 20 13.68 13.21 -2.86
C ILE A 20 13.85 11.90 -2.09
N LEU A 21 14.63 10.96 -2.62
CA LEU A 21 14.91 9.71 -1.92
C LEU A 21 15.72 9.93 -0.64
N GLY A 22 16.63 10.91 -0.62
CA GLY A 22 17.36 11.35 0.57
C GLY A 22 16.43 11.88 1.67
N VAL A 23 15.41 12.67 1.29
CA VAL A 23 14.36 13.14 2.21
C VAL A 23 13.59 11.95 2.79
N TYR A 24 13.22 10.98 1.94
CA TYR A 24 12.56 9.76 2.41
C TYR A 24 13.45 8.98 3.40
N ILE A 25 14.72 8.72 3.05
CA ILE A 25 15.69 8.01 3.92
C ILE A 25 15.85 8.73 5.26
N TYR A 26 15.92 10.06 5.25
CA TYR A 26 15.96 10.85 6.48
C TYR A 26 14.71 10.62 7.34
N ASN A 27 13.52 10.58 6.71
CA ASN A 27 12.27 10.37 7.43
C ASN A 27 12.13 8.95 8.02
N VAL A 28 12.74 7.92 7.41
CA VAL A 28 12.70 6.52 7.89
C VAL A 28 14.01 6.08 8.55
N HIS A 29 14.87 7.03 8.90
CA HIS A 29 16.21 6.77 9.43
C HIS A 29 16.22 5.79 10.61
N ASP A 30 15.32 5.99 11.59
CA ASP A 30 15.27 5.14 12.78
C ASP A 30 14.92 3.68 12.42
N SER A 31 14.02 3.48 11.46
CA SER A 31 13.65 2.13 10.97
C SER A 31 14.80 1.46 10.22
N LEU A 32 15.66 2.22 9.58
CA LEU A 32 16.83 1.67 8.87
C LEU A 32 17.99 1.36 9.80
N PHE A 33 18.23 2.18 10.85
CA PHE A 33 19.50 2.16 11.57
C PHE A 33 19.39 2.01 13.10
N ALA A 34 18.25 2.41 13.70
CA ALA A 34 18.12 2.51 15.15
C ALA A 34 17.18 1.46 15.77
N ASN A 35 16.12 1.04 15.10
CA ASN A 35 15.13 0.11 15.65
C ASN A 35 15.66 -1.33 15.68
N LYS A 36 16.53 -1.60 16.67
CA LYS A 36 17.08 -2.94 16.89
C LYS A 36 16.31 -3.65 18.00
N VAL A 37 16.05 -4.93 17.79
CA VAL A 37 15.38 -5.81 18.75
C VAL A 37 16.22 -7.06 18.97
N ASP A 38 16.02 -7.71 20.11
CA ASP A 38 16.66 -8.95 20.49
C ASP A 38 15.61 -10.00 20.91
N GLU A 39 16.05 -11.19 21.25
CA GLU A 39 15.17 -12.27 21.66
C GLU A 39 14.30 -11.93 22.88
N SER A 40 14.79 -11.07 23.78
CA SER A 40 14.03 -10.66 24.96
C SER A 40 12.81 -9.82 24.60
N TRP A 41 12.88 -9.06 23.51
CA TRP A 41 11.77 -8.29 23.00
C TRP A 41 10.64 -9.21 22.49
N TYR A 42 10.98 -10.28 21.74
CA TYR A 42 9.98 -11.25 21.25
C TYR A 42 9.34 -12.02 22.40
N ALA A 43 10.15 -12.45 23.40
CA ALA A 43 9.64 -13.10 24.61
C ALA A 43 8.67 -12.18 25.38
N ASN A 44 8.94 -10.87 25.44
CA ASN A 44 8.05 -9.91 26.04
C ASN A 44 6.73 -9.77 25.26
N VAL A 45 6.77 -9.67 23.92
CA VAL A 45 5.55 -9.59 23.09
C VAL A 45 4.72 -10.87 23.26
N GLN A 46 5.35 -12.05 23.27
CA GLN A 46 4.68 -13.33 23.50
C GLN A 46 4.05 -13.41 24.90
N SER A 47 4.73 -12.91 25.93
CA SER A 47 4.18 -12.81 27.28
C SER A 47 2.95 -11.88 27.35
N LYS A 48 2.99 -10.74 26.67
CA LYS A 48 1.83 -9.83 26.57
C LYS A 48 0.64 -10.52 25.90
N LEU A 49 0.87 -11.27 24.81
CA LEU A 49 -0.20 -12.02 24.13
C LEU A 49 -0.84 -13.06 25.03
N SER A 50 -0.05 -13.80 25.82
CA SER A 50 -0.60 -14.79 26.77
C SER A 50 -1.47 -14.13 27.84
N LEU A 51 -1.07 -12.95 28.35
CA LEU A 51 -1.87 -12.18 29.30
C LEU A 51 -3.16 -11.64 28.67
N MET A 52 -3.14 -11.27 27.39
CA MET A 52 -4.34 -10.87 26.66
C MET A 52 -5.34 -12.04 26.54
N SER A 53 -4.87 -13.26 26.28
CA SER A 53 -5.70 -14.46 26.17
C SER A 53 -6.30 -14.91 27.51
N GLU A 54 -5.65 -14.60 28.64
CA GLU A 54 -6.12 -14.89 29.99
C GLU A 54 -7.15 -13.86 30.52
N GLU A 55 -7.73 -13.02 29.66
CA GLU A 55 -8.66 -11.93 30.02
C GLU A 55 -8.06 -10.83 30.95
N LYS A 56 -6.76 -10.82 31.16
CA LYS A 56 -6.03 -9.81 31.93
C LYS A 56 -5.61 -8.62 31.09
N PHE A 57 -6.50 -8.17 30.22
CA PHE A 57 -6.22 -7.06 29.32
C PHE A 57 -6.03 -5.76 30.10
N THR A 58 -4.87 -5.14 29.92
CA THR A 58 -4.55 -3.76 30.32
C THR A 58 -3.92 -3.03 29.15
N ILE A 59 -3.89 -1.70 29.18
CA ILE A 59 -3.21 -0.88 28.16
C ILE A 59 -1.72 -1.28 28.07
N GLU A 60 -1.11 -1.67 29.19
CA GLU A 60 0.31 -2.07 29.27
C GLU A 60 0.59 -3.41 28.58
N ASN A 61 -0.40 -4.31 28.51
CA ASN A 61 -0.30 -5.63 27.89
C ASN A 61 -0.80 -5.64 26.43
N PHE A 62 -1.22 -4.50 25.91
CA PHE A 62 -1.69 -4.41 24.52
C PHE A 62 -0.55 -4.71 23.56
N VAL A 63 -0.82 -5.59 22.59
CA VAL A 63 0.08 -5.88 21.47
C VAL A 63 -0.52 -5.25 20.22
N SER A 64 0.21 -4.32 19.62
CA SER A 64 -0.18 -3.66 18.38
C SER A 64 0.02 -4.57 17.17
N ASP A 65 -0.70 -4.31 16.06
CA ASP A 65 -0.50 -5.05 14.81
C ASP A 65 0.97 -5.13 14.38
N PRO A 66 1.78 -4.02 14.42
CA PRO A 66 3.20 -4.11 14.10
C PRO A 66 4.00 -5.06 15.00
N GLU A 67 3.75 -5.09 16.31
CA GLU A 67 4.40 -6.03 17.23
C GLU A 67 3.97 -7.46 16.92
N TYR A 68 2.70 -7.67 16.62
CA TYR A 68 2.14 -8.98 16.30
C TYR A 68 2.69 -9.54 14.99
N TYR A 69 2.83 -8.69 13.96
CA TYR A 69 3.44 -9.10 12.69
C TYR A 69 4.95 -9.31 12.80
N ALA A 70 5.65 -8.55 13.66
CA ALA A 70 7.06 -8.77 13.94
C ALA A 70 7.26 -10.14 14.62
N LEU A 71 6.49 -10.44 15.66
CA LEU A 71 6.54 -11.76 16.30
C LEU A 71 6.19 -12.89 15.31
N ALA A 72 5.17 -12.71 14.45
CA ALA A 72 4.83 -13.70 13.44
C ALA A 72 5.98 -13.92 12.45
N GLY A 73 6.62 -12.83 11.99
CA GLY A 73 7.78 -12.90 11.10
C GLY A 73 8.93 -13.67 11.72
N TRP A 74 9.26 -13.35 12.98
CA TRP A 74 10.30 -14.06 13.73
C TRP A 74 10.00 -15.56 13.86
N LEU A 75 8.78 -15.91 14.25
CA LEU A 75 8.35 -17.31 14.37
C LEU A 75 8.44 -18.06 13.02
N TYR A 76 7.99 -17.43 11.93
CA TYR A 76 7.99 -18.06 10.61
C TYR A 76 9.39 -18.38 10.09
N VAL A 77 10.36 -17.48 10.28
CA VAL A 77 11.75 -17.72 9.86
C VAL A 77 12.46 -18.72 10.78
N HIS A 78 11.90 -19.01 11.97
CA HIS A 78 12.34 -20.08 12.87
C HIS A 78 11.56 -21.39 12.70
N GLY A 79 10.75 -21.49 11.64
CA GLY A 79 10.13 -22.76 11.22
C GLY A 79 8.69 -22.98 11.72
N VAL A 80 8.07 -22.01 12.39
CA VAL A 80 6.65 -22.12 12.77
C VAL A 80 5.79 -21.94 11.52
N PRO A 81 4.90 -22.87 11.16
CA PRO A 81 4.03 -22.76 10.01
C PRO A 81 3.04 -21.56 10.14
N PRO A 82 2.69 -20.89 9.02
CA PRO A 82 1.74 -19.78 9.04
C PRO A 82 0.34 -20.11 9.56
N SER A 83 -0.02 -21.41 9.61
CA SER A 83 -1.30 -21.88 10.17
C SER A 83 -1.33 -21.91 11.70
N GLU A 84 -0.17 -21.91 12.35
CA GLU A 84 -0.07 -22.03 13.81
C GLU A 84 -0.02 -20.70 14.54
N PHE A 85 0.34 -19.63 13.83
CA PHE A 85 0.41 -18.31 14.42
C PHE A 85 0.03 -17.24 13.40
N ASN A 86 -0.83 -16.28 13.76
CA ASN A 86 -1.26 -15.16 12.94
C ASN A 86 -1.71 -15.58 11.52
N PHE A 87 -2.59 -16.58 11.42
CA PHE A 87 -3.00 -17.20 10.15
C PHE A 87 -3.92 -16.32 9.29
N PHE A 88 -4.58 -15.30 9.86
CA PHE A 88 -5.63 -14.50 9.23
C PHE A 88 -5.15 -13.50 8.17
N HIS A 89 -3.86 -13.40 7.93
CA HIS A 89 -3.30 -12.68 6.80
C HIS A 89 -2.28 -13.56 6.06
N PRO A 90 -2.15 -13.41 4.74
CA PRO A 90 -1.15 -14.14 3.97
C PRO A 90 0.27 -13.98 4.52
N PRO A 91 1.15 -14.98 4.35
CA PRO A 91 2.38 -15.04 5.13
C PRO A 91 3.57 -14.28 4.53
N LEU A 92 3.58 -13.93 3.22
CA LEU A 92 4.79 -13.45 2.54
C LEU A 92 5.36 -12.16 3.16
N ALA A 93 4.50 -11.19 3.49
CA ALA A 93 4.96 -9.95 4.13
C ALA A 93 5.59 -10.22 5.51
N LYS A 94 5.04 -11.16 6.27
CA LYS A 94 5.60 -11.58 7.57
C LYS A 94 6.94 -12.27 7.39
N PHE A 95 7.13 -13.08 6.34
CA PHE A 95 8.44 -13.62 6.00
C PHE A 95 9.45 -12.50 5.68
N PHE A 96 9.06 -11.45 4.96
CA PHE A 96 9.95 -10.31 4.73
C PHE A 96 10.33 -9.60 6.04
N ILE A 97 9.38 -9.46 6.97
CA ILE A 97 9.65 -8.91 8.31
C ILE A 97 10.63 -9.82 9.05
N GLY A 98 10.41 -11.14 9.08
CA GLY A 98 11.32 -12.11 9.70
C GLY A 98 12.71 -12.12 9.07
N ILE A 99 12.82 -12.01 7.74
CA ILE A 99 14.12 -11.86 7.06
C ILE A 99 14.80 -10.55 7.46
N SER A 100 14.03 -9.47 7.67
CA SER A 100 14.54 -8.21 8.18
C SER A 100 15.17 -8.37 9.56
N GLU A 101 14.53 -9.13 10.42
CA GLU A 101 15.00 -9.43 11.77
C GLU A 101 16.29 -10.25 11.74
N LEU A 102 16.34 -11.31 10.95
CA LEU A 102 17.54 -12.14 10.80
C LEU A 102 18.73 -11.37 10.22
N THR A 103 18.46 -10.45 9.27
CA THR A 103 19.52 -9.79 8.52
C THR A 103 19.99 -8.49 9.18
N PHE A 104 19.05 -7.73 9.73
CA PHE A 104 19.28 -6.38 10.23
C PHE A 104 19.04 -6.25 11.74
N HIS A 105 18.59 -7.31 12.43
CA HIS A 105 18.10 -7.29 13.80
C HIS A 105 17.03 -6.21 14.05
N SER A 106 16.16 -6.02 13.04
CA SER A 106 15.14 -4.98 13.05
C SER A 106 13.93 -5.43 12.24
N PRO A 107 12.72 -5.46 12.81
CA PRO A 107 11.50 -5.83 12.07
C PRO A 107 11.06 -4.77 11.06
N THR A 108 11.59 -3.54 11.13
CA THR A 108 11.13 -2.39 10.33
C THR A 108 12.03 -2.04 9.16
N THR A 109 13.28 -2.54 9.11
CA THR A 109 14.24 -2.16 8.06
C THR A 109 13.74 -2.55 6.67
N MET A 110 13.20 -3.78 6.51
CA MET A 110 12.68 -4.22 5.23
C MET A 110 11.45 -3.40 4.80
N ASN A 111 10.59 -2.99 5.74
CA ASN A 111 9.47 -2.08 5.45
C ASN A 111 9.97 -0.75 4.85
N ALA A 112 11.00 -0.15 5.45
CA ALA A 112 11.60 1.08 4.94
C ALA A 112 12.22 0.88 3.54
N LEU A 113 12.87 -0.25 3.29
CA LEU A 113 13.41 -0.59 1.96
C LEU A 113 12.32 -0.80 0.92
N PHE A 114 11.21 -1.47 1.25
CA PHE A 114 10.06 -1.62 0.35
C PHE A 114 9.36 -0.29 0.10
N GLY A 115 9.32 0.60 1.08
CA GLY A 115 8.86 1.98 0.86
C GLY A 115 9.72 2.73 -0.15
N LEU A 116 11.06 2.62 -0.05
CA LEU A 116 11.99 3.18 -1.02
C LEU A 116 11.76 2.57 -2.43
N ALA A 117 11.62 1.25 -2.51
CA ALA A 117 11.33 0.55 -3.76
C ALA A 117 9.98 0.99 -4.36
N THR A 118 8.95 1.23 -3.52
CA THR A 118 7.66 1.77 -3.96
C THR A 118 7.82 3.15 -4.60
N LEU A 119 8.59 4.05 -3.98
CA LEU A 119 8.86 5.37 -4.56
C LEU A 119 9.57 5.26 -5.92
N LEU A 120 10.51 4.32 -6.09
CA LEU A 120 11.17 4.08 -7.37
C LEU A 120 10.18 3.54 -8.43
N VAL A 121 9.30 2.60 -8.06
CA VAL A 121 8.27 2.10 -8.97
C VAL A 121 7.29 3.21 -9.36
N VAL A 122 6.87 4.04 -8.42
CA VAL A 122 6.00 5.21 -8.69
C VAL A 122 6.69 6.22 -9.60
N TYR A 123 8.00 6.43 -9.45
CA TYR A 123 8.77 7.25 -10.38
C TYR A 123 8.73 6.69 -11.82
N LEU A 124 8.95 5.37 -11.97
CA LEU A 124 8.87 4.71 -13.29
C LEU A 124 7.46 4.78 -13.88
N LEU A 125 6.43 4.56 -13.06
CA LEU A 125 5.03 4.77 -13.44
C LEU A 125 4.77 6.21 -13.89
N SER A 126 5.26 7.18 -13.13
CA SER A 126 5.13 8.60 -13.44
C SER A 126 5.79 8.95 -14.78
N MET A 127 7.01 8.46 -15.02
CA MET A 127 7.66 8.62 -16.32
C MET A 127 6.86 8.00 -17.47
N LYS A 128 6.18 6.89 -17.20
CA LYS A 128 5.37 6.19 -18.20
C LYS A 128 4.05 6.92 -18.52
N VAL A 129 3.32 7.35 -17.50
CA VAL A 129 1.97 7.94 -17.66
C VAL A 129 1.98 9.48 -17.74
N ILE A 130 2.91 10.14 -17.07
CA ILE A 130 3.03 11.61 -17.11
C ILE A 130 4.05 12.05 -18.16
N GLY A 131 5.05 11.23 -18.44
CA GLY A 131 6.13 11.48 -19.37
C GLY A 131 7.43 11.92 -18.70
N LYS A 132 8.52 11.84 -19.46
CA LYS A 132 9.88 12.17 -19.00
C LYS A 132 10.09 13.69 -18.81
N THR A 133 9.41 14.28 -17.86
CA THR A 133 9.45 15.70 -17.53
C THR A 133 9.68 15.90 -16.04
N VAL A 134 9.93 17.12 -15.60
CA VAL A 134 10.04 17.46 -14.18
C VAL A 134 8.79 17.07 -13.38
N PHE A 135 7.63 17.00 -14.00
CA PHE A 135 6.38 16.54 -13.38
C PHE A 135 6.44 15.08 -12.94
N ALA A 136 7.32 14.24 -13.51
CA ALA A 136 7.47 12.85 -13.10
C ALA A 136 7.97 12.69 -11.65
N PHE A 137 8.60 13.70 -11.08
CA PHE A 137 9.08 13.69 -9.69
C PHE A 137 8.00 14.07 -8.68
N VAL A 138 6.98 14.79 -9.11
CA VAL A 138 5.96 15.34 -8.20
C VAL A 138 5.21 14.22 -7.43
N PRO A 139 4.78 13.11 -8.05
CA PRO A 139 4.16 12.02 -7.30
C PRO A 139 5.09 11.41 -6.25
N VAL A 140 6.38 11.25 -6.58
CA VAL A 140 7.38 10.71 -5.65
C VAL A 140 7.60 11.65 -4.48
N TYR A 141 7.67 12.96 -4.74
CA TYR A 141 7.78 14.00 -3.71
C TYR A 141 6.57 14.00 -2.77
N ILE A 142 5.35 13.95 -3.33
CA ILE A 142 4.12 13.90 -2.52
C ILE A 142 4.15 12.69 -1.59
N LEU A 143 4.43 11.48 -2.13
CA LEU A 143 4.45 10.25 -1.34
C LEU A 143 5.58 10.24 -0.31
N SER A 144 6.76 10.79 -0.62
CA SER A 144 7.89 10.84 0.32
C SER A 144 7.63 11.73 1.55
N LEU A 145 6.59 12.57 1.52
CA LEU A 145 6.14 13.44 2.61
C LEU A 145 4.78 13.03 3.17
N GLU A 146 4.10 12.02 2.57
CA GLU A 146 2.79 11.60 3.04
C GLU A 146 2.92 10.77 4.32
N ARG A 147 2.23 11.22 5.37
CA ARG A 147 2.37 10.65 6.72
C ARG A 147 1.91 9.20 6.80
N LEU A 148 0.81 8.85 6.14
CA LEU A 148 0.34 7.47 6.10
C LEU A 148 1.39 6.56 5.45
N PHE A 149 1.96 6.97 4.32
CA PHE A 149 3.02 6.22 3.65
C PHE A 149 4.24 6.04 4.56
N LEU A 150 4.67 7.12 5.22
CA LEU A 150 5.83 7.11 6.11
C LEU A 150 5.58 6.29 7.38
N SER A 151 4.40 6.39 7.99
CA SER A 151 4.07 5.62 9.20
C SER A 151 4.11 4.11 8.93
N LEU A 152 3.53 3.67 7.79
CA LEU A 152 3.52 2.27 7.39
C LEU A 152 4.91 1.77 6.93
N ALA A 153 5.74 2.65 6.39
CA ALA A 153 7.13 2.33 6.06
C ALA A 153 8.04 2.23 7.29
N ARG A 154 7.66 2.85 8.41
CA ARG A 154 8.40 2.84 9.68
C ARG A 154 7.99 1.72 10.63
N ALA A 155 6.86 1.09 10.39
CA ALA A 155 6.31 0.04 11.25
C ALA A 155 6.34 -1.31 10.54
N SER A 156 6.34 -2.40 11.30
CA SER A 156 6.30 -3.78 10.78
C SER A 156 4.90 -4.13 10.28
N THR A 157 4.43 -3.45 9.23
CA THR A 157 3.09 -3.62 8.65
C THR A 157 3.15 -4.39 7.34
N LEU A 158 2.03 -5.01 6.95
CA LEU A 158 1.93 -5.78 5.70
C LEU A 158 1.68 -4.88 4.48
N ASP A 159 1.18 -3.68 4.72
CA ASP A 159 0.61 -2.78 3.71
C ASP A 159 1.66 -2.24 2.75
N ILE A 160 2.86 -1.93 3.23
CA ILE A 160 3.92 -1.37 2.39
C ILE A 160 4.38 -2.37 1.31
N TYR A 161 4.42 -3.67 1.65
CA TYR A 161 4.75 -4.73 0.70
C TYR A 161 3.63 -4.91 -0.34
N SER A 162 2.37 -4.91 0.10
CA SER A 162 1.21 -4.95 -0.79
C SER A 162 1.22 -3.77 -1.76
N ALA A 163 1.40 -2.55 -1.26
CA ALA A 163 1.45 -1.33 -2.09
C ALA A 163 2.59 -1.36 -3.11
N PHE A 164 3.74 -1.90 -2.75
CA PHE A 164 4.85 -2.12 -3.68
C PHE A 164 4.45 -3.05 -4.82
N PHE A 165 3.94 -4.24 -4.52
CA PHE A 165 3.58 -5.23 -5.55
C PHE A 165 2.37 -4.80 -6.38
N ILE A 166 1.41 -4.07 -5.82
CA ILE A 166 0.31 -3.45 -6.57
C ILE A 166 0.88 -2.44 -7.56
N SER A 167 1.74 -1.52 -7.11
CA SER A 167 2.36 -0.51 -7.96
C SER A 167 3.22 -1.15 -9.06
N LEU A 168 3.99 -2.19 -8.71
CA LEU A 168 4.79 -2.96 -9.66
C LEU A 168 3.88 -3.66 -10.69
N SER A 169 2.76 -4.24 -10.26
CA SER A 169 1.78 -4.87 -11.15
C SER A 169 1.22 -3.87 -12.16
N VAL A 170 0.90 -2.65 -11.73
CA VAL A 170 0.45 -1.59 -12.65
C VAL A 170 1.55 -1.22 -13.65
N LEU A 171 2.80 -1.12 -13.21
CA LEU A 171 3.93 -0.84 -14.10
C LEU A 171 4.10 -1.95 -15.13
N VAL A 172 4.12 -3.21 -14.70
CA VAL A 172 4.26 -4.37 -15.59
C VAL A 172 3.06 -4.47 -16.54
N PHE A 173 1.84 -4.20 -16.07
CA PHE A 173 0.63 -4.16 -16.90
C PHE A 173 0.75 -3.19 -18.07
N LEU A 174 1.24 -1.97 -17.83
CA LEU A 174 1.43 -0.96 -18.88
C LEU A 174 2.46 -1.41 -19.95
N TYR A 175 3.38 -2.30 -19.61
CA TYR A 175 4.26 -2.94 -20.60
C TYR A 175 3.60 -4.17 -21.23
N ALA A 176 2.85 -4.97 -20.45
CA ALA A 176 2.16 -6.16 -20.94
C ALA A 176 1.07 -5.83 -21.97
N VAL A 177 0.42 -4.68 -21.86
CA VAL A 177 -0.52 -4.19 -22.89
C VAL A 177 0.19 -3.99 -24.25
N LYS A 178 1.49 -3.70 -24.26
CA LYS A 178 2.29 -3.57 -25.50
C LYS A 178 2.90 -4.89 -25.94
N ASP A 179 3.36 -5.71 -24.99
CA ASP A 179 3.96 -7.03 -25.22
C ASP A 179 3.28 -8.08 -24.33
N SER A 180 2.36 -8.83 -24.91
CA SER A 180 1.55 -9.84 -24.21
C SER A 180 2.37 -10.96 -23.55
N ARG A 181 3.64 -11.13 -23.92
CA ARG A 181 4.57 -12.07 -23.28
C ARG A 181 4.86 -11.72 -21.81
N LEU A 182 4.53 -10.50 -21.39
CA LEU A 182 4.71 -10.04 -20.02
C LEU A 182 3.52 -10.36 -19.08
N PHE A 183 2.39 -10.87 -19.58
CA PHE A 183 1.28 -11.25 -18.71
C PHE A 183 1.62 -12.31 -17.66
N PRO A 184 2.47 -13.34 -17.94
CA PRO A 184 2.93 -14.24 -16.89
C PRO A 184 3.68 -13.51 -15.75
N ALA A 185 4.58 -12.59 -16.09
CA ALA A 185 5.31 -11.79 -15.09
C ALA A 185 4.37 -10.86 -14.30
N LEU A 186 3.35 -10.30 -14.96
CA LEU A 186 2.28 -9.55 -14.30
C LEU A 186 1.55 -10.42 -13.28
N SER A 187 1.17 -11.64 -13.65
CA SER A 187 0.46 -12.55 -12.77
C SER A 187 1.30 -12.94 -11.55
N VAL A 188 2.61 -13.16 -11.74
CA VAL A 188 3.54 -13.37 -10.61
C VAL A 188 3.56 -12.15 -9.67
N ALA A 189 3.66 -10.93 -10.21
CA ALA A 189 3.64 -9.70 -9.39
C ALA A 189 2.33 -9.54 -8.61
N ILE A 190 1.18 -9.84 -9.24
CA ILE A 190 -0.13 -9.86 -8.57
C ILE A 190 -0.14 -10.91 -7.45
N GLY A 191 0.33 -12.13 -7.73
CA GLY A 191 0.40 -13.22 -6.76
C GLY A 191 1.26 -12.89 -5.54
N LEU A 192 2.41 -12.23 -5.72
CA LEU A 192 3.24 -11.72 -4.64
C LEU A 192 2.51 -10.65 -3.81
N GLY A 193 1.76 -9.76 -4.47
CA GLY A 193 0.92 -8.78 -3.77
C GLY A 193 -0.15 -9.45 -2.91
N ILE A 194 -0.89 -10.42 -3.46
CA ILE A 194 -1.92 -11.19 -2.75
C ILE A 194 -1.28 -11.98 -1.59
N ALA A 195 -0.08 -12.53 -1.80
CA ALA A 195 0.67 -13.25 -0.77
C ALA A 195 1.14 -12.34 0.39
N CYS A 196 1.20 -11.02 0.18
CA CYS A 196 1.40 -10.03 1.25
C CYS A 196 0.08 -9.63 1.91
N LYS A 197 -0.97 -9.36 1.11
CA LYS A 197 -2.28 -8.94 1.60
C LYS A 197 -3.36 -9.15 0.53
N TRP A 198 -4.49 -9.75 0.89
CA TRP A 198 -5.53 -10.13 -0.07
C TRP A 198 -6.10 -8.97 -0.89
N GLU A 199 -6.12 -7.76 -0.34
CA GLU A 199 -6.61 -6.58 -1.05
C GLU A 199 -5.89 -6.32 -2.39
N ALA A 200 -4.65 -6.81 -2.56
CA ALA A 200 -3.93 -6.70 -3.82
C ALA A 200 -4.65 -7.38 -5.00
N ALA A 201 -5.53 -8.34 -4.74
CA ALA A 201 -6.35 -8.97 -5.78
C ALA A 201 -7.28 -7.96 -6.48
N LEU A 202 -7.66 -6.87 -5.82
CA LEU A 202 -8.56 -5.86 -6.37
C LEU A 202 -8.00 -5.19 -7.64
N ILE A 203 -6.67 -5.18 -7.82
CA ILE A 203 -6.05 -4.61 -9.02
C ILE A 203 -6.41 -5.38 -10.30
N VAL A 204 -6.76 -6.66 -10.18
CA VAL A 204 -7.20 -7.51 -11.31
C VAL A 204 -8.44 -6.92 -11.96
N LEU A 205 -9.37 -6.36 -11.15
CA LEU A 205 -10.58 -5.71 -11.66
C LEU A 205 -10.25 -4.49 -12.53
N ALA A 206 -9.24 -3.69 -12.12
CA ALA A 206 -8.78 -2.56 -12.93
C ALA A 206 -8.25 -3.00 -14.30
N PHE A 207 -7.47 -4.09 -14.35
CA PHE A 207 -6.87 -4.60 -15.58
C PHE A 207 -7.91 -5.23 -16.51
N ILE A 208 -8.85 -6.03 -15.97
CA ILE A 208 -9.97 -6.57 -16.73
C ILE A 208 -10.80 -5.43 -17.33
N THR A 209 -11.15 -4.44 -16.52
CA THR A 209 -11.95 -3.30 -16.97
C THR A 209 -11.21 -2.49 -18.04
N PHE A 210 -9.91 -2.25 -17.86
CA PHE A 210 -9.08 -1.55 -18.85
C PHE A 210 -9.09 -2.26 -20.20
N LEU A 211 -8.77 -3.56 -20.22
CA LEU A 211 -8.71 -4.36 -21.44
C LEU A 211 -10.08 -4.51 -22.12
N SER A 212 -11.16 -4.57 -21.31
CA SER A 212 -12.53 -4.64 -21.82
C SER A 212 -12.96 -3.32 -22.46
N LEU A 213 -12.66 -2.18 -21.85
CA LEU A 213 -12.96 -0.84 -22.42
C LEU A 213 -12.20 -0.59 -23.72
N ASP A 214 -10.98 -1.10 -23.84
CA ASP A 214 -10.19 -1.02 -25.08
C ASP A 214 -10.58 -2.08 -26.11
N LYS A 215 -11.56 -2.95 -25.80
CA LYS A 215 -11.97 -4.08 -26.64
C LYS A 215 -10.81 -5.01 -27.01
N ALA A 216 -9.80 -5.07 -26.16
CA ALA A 216 -8.59 -5.85 -26.37
C ALA A 216 -8.78 -7.32 -25.94
N TRP A 217 -9.81 -7.99 -26.49
CA TRP A 217 -10.28 -9.31 -26.05
C TRP A 217 -9.20 -10.39 -26.07
N MET A 218 -8.32 -10.36 -27.08
CA MET A 218 -7.21 -11.31 -27.16
C MET A 218 -6.22 -11.13 -25.99
N LYS A 219 -5.91 -9.87 -25.67
CA LYS A 219 -5.01 -9.57 -24.53
C LYS A 219 -5.67 -9.92 -23.19
N LEU A 220 -6.98 -9.68 -23.08
CA LEU A 220 -7.77 -10.12 -21.93
C LEU A 220 -7.71 -11.64 -21.78
N GLY A 221 -7.86 -12.40 -22.88
CA GLY A 221 -7.71 -13.84 -22.88
C GLY A 221 -6.32 -14.30 -22.39
N TYR A 222 -5.24 -13.69 -22.89
CA TYR A 222 -3.88 -13.99 -22.41
C TYR A 222 -3.69 -13.63 -20.94
N PHE A 223 -4.23 -12.50 -20.49
CA PHE A 223 -4.18 -12.11 -19.09
C PHE A 223 -4.89 -13.13 -18.19
N ILE A 224 -6.15 -13.48 -18.53
CA ILE A 224 -6.93 -14.48 -17.77
C ILE A 224 -6.21 -15.83 -17.76
N ALA A 225 -5.68 -16.28 -18.91
CA ALA A 225 -4.93 -17.53 -19.02
C ALA A 225 -3.64 -17.55 -18.16
N SER A 226 -3.07 -16.38 -17.84
CA SER A 226 -1.89 -16.27 -16.97
C SER A 226 -2.22 -16.22 -15.47
N LEU A 227 -3.48 -15.91 -15.06
CA LEU A 227 -3.85 -15.78 -13.64
C LEU A 227 -3.59 -17.02 -12.77
N PRO A 228 -3.62 -18.27 -13.27
CA PRO A 228 -3.19 -19.42 -12.48
C PRO A 228 -1.77 -19.28 -11.90
N LEU A 229 -0.88 -18.54 -12.56
CA LEU A 229 0.45 -18.23 -11.99
C LEU A 229 0.37 -17.32 -10.77
N ALA A 230 -0.60 -16.41 -10.71
CA ALA A 230 -0.81 -15.59 -9.52
C ALA A 230 -1.24 -16.47 -8.33
N PHE A 231 -2.19 -17.40 -8.57
CA PHE A 231 -2.60 -18.36 -7.55
C PHE A 231 -1.43 -19.25 -7.11
N LEU A 232 -0.64 -19.78 -8.05
CA LEU A 232 0.52 -20.61 -7.73
C LEU A 232 1.54 -19.82 -6.88
N THR A 233 1.83 -18.58 -7.27
CA THR A 233 2.74 -17.70 -6.51
C THR A 233 2.21 -17.43 -5.10
N TYR A 234 0.91 -17.21 -4.96
CA TYR A 234 0.26 -17.08 -3.66
C TYR A 234 0.41 -18.36 -2.83
N ALA A 235 0.08 -19.52 -3.39
CA ALA A 235 0.18 -20.81 -2.71
C ALA A 235 1.62 -21.14 -2.30
N MET A 236 2.62 -20.75 -3.10
CA MET A 236 4.04 -20.92 -2.77
C MET A 236 4.45 -20.14 -1.50
N SER A 237 3.77 -19.06 -1.15
CA SER A 237 4.04 -18.36 0.10
C SER A 237 3.74 -19.18 1.35
N TYR A 238 2.95 -20.25 1.20
CA TYR A 238 2.63 -21.25 2.23
C TYR A 238 3.54 -22.50 2.14
N ALA A 239 4.74 -22.39 1.56
CA ALA A 239 5.64 -23.54 1.39
C ALA A 239 5.94 -24.26 2.71
N THR A 240 6.13 -23.53 3.82
CA THR A 240 6.34 -24.12 5.15
C THR A 240 5.11 -24.88 5.66
N TYR A 241 3.90 -24.41 5.37
CA TYR A 241 2.65 -25.12 5.65
C TYR A 241 2.57 -26.46 4.90
N PHE A 242 2.88 -26.46 3.61
CA PHE A 242 2.90 -27.70 2.83
C PHE A 242 4.02 -28.66 3.28
N SER A 243 5.19 -28.13 3.62
CA SER A 243 6.30 -28.94 4.12
C SER A 243 6.05 -29.55 5.49
N SER A 244 5.12 -29.00 6.27
CA SER A 244 4.65 -29.58 7.55
C SER A 244 3.67 -30.74 7.35
N GLY A 245 3.42 -31.20 6.11
CA GLY A 245 2.61 -32.36 5.78
C GLY A 245 1.16 -32.07 5.40
N HIS A 246 0.77 -30.79 5.31
CA HIS A 246 -0.58 -30.40 4.90
C HIS A 246 -0.80 -30.50 3.39
N GLY A 247 -1.97 -30.98 3.00
CA GLY A 247 -2.36 -31.12 1.60
C GLY A 247 -3.13 -29.91 1.02
N LEU A 248 -3.42 -29.99 -0.28
CA LEU A 248 -4.17 -28.93 -0.96
C LEU A 248 -5.59 -28.75 -0.39
N LEU A 249 -6.27 -29.83 0.02
CA LEU A 249 -7.62 -29.72 0.58
C LEU A 249 -7.58 -28.93 1.90
N GLU A 250 -6.63 -29.23 2.76
CA GLU A 250 -6.43 -28.53 4.03
C GLU A 250 -6.04 -27.07 3.82
N PHE A 251 -5.26 -26.78 2.76
CA PHE A 251 -4.96 -25.41 2.37
C PHE A 251 -6.23 -24.62 2.00
N PHE A 252 -7.15 -25.22 1.21
CA PHE A 252 -8.42 -24.57 0.90
C PHE A 252 -9.30 -24.39 2.14
N THR A 253 -9.31 -25.38 3.05
CA THR A 253 -10.01 -25.24 4.34
C THR A 253 -9.44 -24.09 5.16
N LEU A 254 -8.10 -23.95 5.22
CA LEU A 254 -7.44 -22.81 5.87
C LEU A 254 -7.87 -21.48 5.24
N GLN A 255 -7.96 -21.41 3.89
CA GLN A 255 -8.40 -20.17 3.23
C GLN A 255 -9.86 -19.83 3.56
N MET A 256 -10.73 -20.82 3.66
CA MET A 256 -12.13 -20.63 4.09
C MET A 256 -12.20 -20.14 5.54
N LEU A 257 -11.41 -20.72 6.44
CA LEU A 257 -11.32 -20.28 7.83
C LEU A 257 -10.85 -18.82 7.94
N ILE A 258 -9.80 -18.45 7.17
CA ILE A 258 -9.33 -17.06 7.12
C ILE A 258 -10.44 -16.11 6.62
N TYR A 259 -11.19 -16.51 5.58
CA TYR A 259 -12.29 -15.73 5.06
C TYR A 259 -13.39 -15.53 6.10
N GLU A 260 -13.81 -16.59 6.78
CA GLU A 260 -14.82 -16.55 7.85
C GLU A 260 -14.38 -15.68 9.02
N TYR A 261 -13.09 -15.68 9.34
CA TYR A 261 -12.52 -14.82 10.37
C TYR A 261 -12.54 -13.33 9.99
N VAL A 262 -12.19 -13.01 8.74
CA VAL A 262 -12.11 -11.63 8.26
C VAL A 262 -13.50 -11.05 7.94
N LEU A 263 -14.47 -11.89 7.57
CA LEU A 263 -15.80 -11.47 7.13
C LEU A 263 -16.57 -10.62 8.18
N PRO A 264 -16.59 -10.94 9.49
CA PRO A 264 -17.26 -10.11 10.49
C PRO A 264 -16.66 -8.71 10.61
N ALA A 265 -15.35 -8.60 10.44
CA ALA A 265 -14.66 -7.31 10.45
C ALA A 265 -15.06 -6.42 9.25
N MET A 266 -15.47 -7.03 8.14
CA MET A 266 -15.93 -6.30 6.94
C MET A 266 -17.31 -5.62 7.12
N HIS A 267 -18.06 -5.95 8.17
CA HIS A 267 -19.39 -5.38 8.42
C HIS A 267 -19.37 -4.16 9.34
N THR A 268 -18.22 -3.59 9.63
CA THR A 268 -18.15 -2.38 10.47
C THR A 268 -18.67 -1.14 9.71
N PRO A 269 -19.50 -0.29 10.34
CA PRO A 269 -20.06 0.89 9.68
C PRO A 269 -18.98 1.95 9.45
N GLY A 270 -18.35 1.93 8.28
CA GLY A 270 -17.27 2.85 7.90
C GLY A 270 -17.38 3.41 6.47
N ALA A 271 -18.34 2.91 5.69
CA ALA A 271 -18.47 3.23 4.26
C ALA A 271 -18.48 4.72 3.92
N LEU A 272 -19.13 5.55 4.72
CA LEU A 272 -19.18 7.00 4.50
C LEU A 272 -17.88 7.73 4.89
N LYS A 273 -17.06 7.17 5.76
CA LYS A 273 -15.84 7.82 6.26
C LYS A 273 -14.75 7.93 5.21
N ILE A 274 -14.61 6.92 4.37
CA ILE A 274 -13.66 6.99 3.26
C ILE A 274 -14.03 8.11 2.29
N TRP A 275 -15.31 8.29 1.98
CA TRP A 275 -15.78 9.39 1.15
C TRP A 275 -15.61 10.74 1.84
N GLN A 276 -15.86 10.81 3.15
CA GLN A 276 -15.59 12.01 3.94
C GLN A 276 -14.10 12.39 3.83
N LEU A 277 -13.17 11.43 4.03
CA LEU A 277 -11.74 11.68 3.88
C LEU A 277 -11.40 12.20 2.48
N LEU A 278 -11.87 11.52 1.43
CA LEU A 278 -11.54 11.85 0.04
C LEU A 278 -12.14 13.18 -0.45
N LEU A 279 -13.20 13.65 0.17
CA LEU A 279 -13.86 14.90 -0.17
C LEU A 279 -13.40 16.08 0.68
N THR A 280 -13.06 15.84 1.95
CA THR A 280 -12.75 16.89 2.92
C THR A 280 -11.29 16.87 3.41
N GLY A 281 -10.57 15.76 3.21
CA GLY A 281 -9.25 15.52 3.77
C GLY A 281 -9.22 15.24 5.27
N VAL A 282 -10.39 15.08 5.90
CA VAL A 282 -10.53 14.93 7.36
C VAL A 282 -11.52 13.81 7.67
N ILE A 283 -11.22 13.03 8.72
CA ILE A 283 -12.15 12.04 9.30
C ILE A 283 -12.53 12.50 10.69
N GLY A 284 -13.85 12.39 11.02
CA GLY A 284 -14.35 12.68 12.34
C GLY A 284 -13.99 11.63 13.40
N PRO A 285 -14.28 11.88 14.68
CA PRO A 285 -14.00 10.96 15.78
C PRO A 285 -14.66 9.60 15.55
N GLU A 286 -13.97 8.55 15.94
CA GLU A 286 -14.37 7.17 15.68
C GLU A 286 -14.55 6.38 16.98
N THR A 287 -15.57 5.50 16.96
CA THR A 287 -15.72 4.44 17.96
C THR A 287 -15.23 3.15 17.32
N ARG A 288 -14.17 2.56 17.82
CA ARG A 288 -13.65 1.27 17.35
C ARG A 288 -14.07 0.16 18.29
N THR A 289 -14.48 -0.94 17.71
CA THR A 289 -14.72 -2.18 18.42
C THR A 289 -13.55 -3.11 18.12
N ILE A 290 -12.79 -3.48 19.15
CA ILE A 290 -11.69 -4.42 19.08
C ILE A 290 -12.25 -5.80 19.44
N PHE A 291 -12.06 -6.77 18.54
CA PHE A 291 -12.45 -8.16 18.76
C PHE A 291 -11.21 -8.93 19.20
N PHE A 292 -11.31 -9.63 20.31
CA PHE A 292 -10.33 -10.62 20.74
C PHE A 292 -10.83 -11.99 20.31
N ILE A 293 -9.99 -12.76 19.63
CA ILE A 293 -10.39 -14.03 19.02
C ILE A 293 -9.44 -15.11 19.49
N GLU A 294 -9.99 -16.25 19.81
CA GLU A 294 -9.21 -17.43 20.16
C GLU A 294 -8.52 -17.98 18.90
N GLU A 295 -7.17 -18.07 18.91
CA GLU A 295 -6.39 -18.49 17.74
C GLU A 295 -6.71 -19.91 17.26
N LYS A 296 -7.14 -20.80 18.17
CA LYS A 296 -7.42 -22.19 17.82
C LYS A 296 -8.81 -22.44 17.25
N THR A 297 -9.79 -21.69 17.67
CA THR A 297 -11.22 -21.91 17.32
C THR A 297 -11.76 -20.84 16.39
N GLY A 298 -11.12 -19.66 16.28
CA GLY A 298 -11.63 -18.52 15.56
C GLY A 298 -12.82 -17.84 16.26
N GLU A 299 -13.16 -18.22 17.48
CA GLU A 299 -14.29 -17.63 18.23
C GLU A 299 -13.93 -16.29 18.86
N ILE A 300 -14.90 -15.37 18.86
CA ILE A 300 -14.74 -14.05 19.50
C ILE A 300 -14.84 -14.23 21.01
N ILE A 301 -13.71 -14.16 21.71
CA ILE A 301 -13.63 -14.31 23.18
C ILE A 301 -14.13 -13.05 23.86
N LYS A 302 -13.82 -11.86 23.33
CA LYS A 302 -14.11 -10.57 23.96
C LYS A 302 -14.27 -9.46 22.93
N THR A 303 -15.16 -8.55 23.21
CA THR A 303 -15.37 -7.34 22.42
C THR A 303 -15.14 -6.11 23.30
N VAL A 304 -14.19 -5.25 22.95
CA VAL A 304 -13.92 -3.99 23.63
C VAL A 304 -14.21 -2.83 22.69
N THR A 305 -15.10 -1.94 23.10
CA THR A 305 -15.42 -0.73 22.35
C THR A 305 -14.60 0.44 22.88
N VAL A 306 -13.65 0.94 22.07
CA VAL A 306 -12.82 2.11 22.40
C VAL A 306 -13.35 3.31 21.65
N LYS A 307 -13.68 4.40 22.37
CA LYS A 307 -13.94 5.70 21.74
C LYS A 307 -12.60 6.33 21.40
N GLY A 308 -12.22 6.22 20.13
CA GLY A 308 -10.96 6.76 19.64
C GLY A 308 -11.01 8.27 19.47
N LEU A 309 -9.87 8.91 19.70
CA LEU A 309 -9.60 10.28 19.25
C LEU A 309 -9.64 10.35 17.72
N ALA A 310 -9.96 11.52 17.18
CA ALA A 310 -10.00 11.77 15.74
C ALA A 310 -8.69 11.34 15.05
N ILE A 311 -8.81 10.55 14.00
CA ILE A 311 -7.72 9.93 13.25
C ILE A 311 -7.06 10.92 12.25
N THR A 312 -7.28 12.17 12.43
CA THR A 312 -6.88 13.27 11.56
C THR A 312 -5.37 13.46 11.34
N PRO A 313 -4.45 13.07 12.22
CA PRO A 313 -3.05 13.38 12.05
C PRO A 313 -2.34 12.58 10.96
N SER A 314 -2.88 11.43 10.57
CA SER A 314 -2.22 10.50 9.63
C SER A 314 -2.32 10.91 8.16
N PHE A 315 -3.14 11.92 7.84
CA PHE A 315 -3.40 12.31 6.46
C PHE A 315 -2.99 13.75 6.18
N ASN A 316 -2.49 13.98 4.97
CA ASN A 316 -2.31 15.35 4.48
C ASN A 316 -3.64 15.86 3.88
N PRO A 317 -4.38 16.76 4.55
CA PRO A 317 -5.70 17.17 4.08
C PRO A 317 -5.66 17.81 2.70
N LEU A 318 -4.55 18.46 2.33
CA LEU A 318 -4.40 19.09 1.01
C LEU A 318 -4.34 18.05 -0.13
N THR A 319 -3.71 16.89 0.11
CA THR A 319 -3.63 15.81 -0.89
C THR A 319 -4.94 15.02 -0.95
N TRP A 320 -5.48 14.69 0.21
CA TRP A 320 -6.65 13.83 0.29
C TRP A 320 -7.93 14.52 -0.18
N SER A 321 -8.15 15.81 0.16
CA SER A 321 -9.35 16.56 -0.24
C SER A 321 -9.47 16.77 -1.76
N ILE A 322 -8.37 16.77 -2.49
CA ILE A 322 -8.39 16.92 -3.95
C ILE A 322 -8.33 15.60 -4.70
N SER A 323 -8.09 14.47 -3.98
CA SER A 323 -7.86 13.16 -4.58
C SER A 323 -9.04 12.67 -5.43
N ALA A 324 -10.25 12.68 -4.89
CA ALA A 324 -11.45 12.23 -5.59
C ALA A 324 -11.74 13.08 -6.83
N TRP A 325 -11.59 14.41 -6.73
CA TRP A 325 -11.80 15.32 -7.83
C TRP A 325 -10.78 15.13 -8.95
N ALA A 326 -9.52 14.93 -8.60
CA ALA A 326 -8.46 14.66 -9.57
C ALA A 326 -8.68 13.33 -10.30
N VAL A 327 -9.08 12.28 -9.55
CA VAL A 327 -9.41 10.98 -10.15
C VAL A 327 -10.61 11.08 -11.08
N LEU A 328 -11.68 11.77 -10.67
CA LEU A 328 -12.86 11.99 -11.50
C LEU A 328 -12.49 12.74 -12.78
N ALA A 329 -11.73 13.84 -12.67
CA ALA A 329 -11.28 14.60 -13.82
C ALA A 329 -10.40 13.76 -14.76
N CYS A 330 -9.50 12.95 -14.20
CA CYS A 330 -8.68 12.02 -14.95
C CYS A 330 -9.54 10.95 -15.66
N PHE A 331 -10.53 10.37 -14.96
CA PHE A 331 -11.45 9.39 -15.52
C PHE A 331 -12.23 9.93 -16.71
N LEU A 332 -12.90 11.08 -16.54
CA LEU A 332 -13.69 11.71 -17.60
C LEU A 332 -12.83 12.06 -18.84
N LYS A 333 -11.58 12.44 -18.62
CA LYS A 333 -10.66 12.79 -19.69
C LYS A 333 -10.14 11.56 -20.43
N THR A 334 -9.77 10.51 -19.70
CA THR A 334 -9.15 9.30 -20.26
C THR A 334 -10.17 8.37 -20.92
N LEU A 335 -11.46 8.42 -20.53
CA LEU A 335 -12.51 7.70 -21.23
C LEU A 335 -12.62 8.10 -22.69
N ARG A 336 -12.40 9.39 -23.01
CA ARG A 336 -12.46 9.92 -24.37
C ARG A 336 -11.21 9.62 -25.20
N ALA A 337 -10.08 9.42 -24.55
CA ALA A 337 -8.77 9.38 -25.22
C ALA A 337 -8.26 7.97 -25.56
N GLY A 338 -8.78 6.90 -24.92
CA GLY A 338 -8.30 5.51 -25.16
C GLY A 338 -6.84 5.25 -24.73
N GLU A 339 -6.31 5.98 -23.76
CA GLU A 339 -4.89 6.04 -23.43
C GLU A 339 -4.49 5.26 -22.18
N GLU A 340 -3.20 4.95 -22.04
CA GLU A 340 -2.57 4.27 -20.89
C GLU A 340 -2.92 4.93 -19.54
N HIS A 341 -3.19 6.23 -19.52
CA HIS A 341 -3.58 7.02 -18.35
C HIS A 341 -4.86 6.53 -17.66
N ARG A 342 -5.74 5.80 -18.37
CA ARG A 342 -6.97 5.22 -17.84
C ARG A 342 -6.71 4.23 -16.69
N VAL A 343 -5.54 3.64 -16.63
CA VAL A 343 -5.19 2.71 -15.54
C VAL A 343 -5.26 3.37 -14.16
N MET A 344 -4.95 4.67 -14.05
CA MET A 344 -4.94 5.37 -12.76
C MET A 344 -6.33 5.45 -12.12
N PRO A 345 -7.36 6.02 -12.79
CA PRO A 345 -8.70 6.06 -12.21
C PRO A 345 -9.33 4.67 -12.06
N LEU A 346 -9.02 3.70 -12.94
CA LEU A 346 -9.51 2.33 -12.79
C LEU A 346 -8.89 1.64 -11.58
N TRP A 347 -7.60 1.84 -11.33
CA TRP A 347 -6.94 1.38 -10.11
C TRP A 347 -7.62 1.93 -8.86
N PHE A 348 -7.84 3.26 -8.80
CA PHE A 348 -8.55 3.88 -7.69
C PHE A 348 -9.95 3.27 -7.48
N ILE A 349 -10.76 3.17 -8.54
CA ILE A 349 -12.13 2.69 -8.46
C ILE A 349 -12.18 1.22 -8.03
N SER A 350 -11.27 0.38 -8.50
CA SER A 350 -11.24 -1.05 -8.15
C SER A 350 -11.03 -1.30 -6.65
N PHE A 351 -10.32 -0.40 -5.96
CA PHE A 351 -10.16 -0.46 -4.50
C PHE A 351 -11.30 0.25 -3.76
N MET A 352 -11.71 1.42 -4.26
CA MET A 352 -12.76 2.21 -3.61
C MET A 352 -14.12 1.52 -3.59
N ALA A 353 -14.49 0.81 -4.65
CA ALA A 353 -15.79 0.18 -4.74
C ALA A 353 -16.04 -0.86 -3.62
N PRO A 354 -15.14 -1.83 -3.35
CA PRO A 354 -15.27 -2.73 -2.22
C PRO A 354 -15.17 -2.03 -0.86
N MET A 355 -14.27 -1.07 -0.70
CA MET A 355 -14.07 -0.34 0.57
C MET A 355 -15.26 0.55 0.93
N SER A 356 -16.08 0.95 -0.05
CA SER A 356 -17.31 1.68 0.17
C SER A 356 -18.44 0.84 0.77
N SER A 357 -18.32 -0.49 0.77
CA SER A 357 -19.38 -1.40 1.23
C SER A 357 -19.23 -1.84 2.71
N GLY A 358 -18.11 -1.56 3.38
CA GLY A 358 -18.00 -2.02 4.77
C GLY A 358 -16.71 -1.63 5.48
N LEU A 359 -15.63 -2.33 5.23
CA LEU A 359 -14.42 -2.19 6.02
C LEU A 359 -13.59 -0.99 5.59
N PHE A 360 -13.49 0.00 6.44
CA PHE A 360 -12.54 1.08 6.31
C PHE A 360 -11.52 1.05 7.47
N LEU A 361 -10.29 0.67 7.14
CA LEU A 361 -9.12 0.89 7.98
C LEU A 361 -8.12 1.72 7.16
N GLU A 362 -7.49 2.69 7.80
CA GLU A 362 -6.70 3.72 7.11
C GLU A 362 -5.55 3.15 6.29
N TYR A 363 -4.92 2.10 6.80
CA TYR A 363 -3.79 1.46 6.14
C TYR A 363 -4.17 0.78 4.79
N HIS A 364 -5.44 0.38 4.59
CA HIS A 364 -5.90 -0.13 3.29
C HIS A 364 -5.82 0.90 2.16
N LEU A 365 -5.79 2.20 2.52
CA LEU A 365 -5.69 3.27 1.54
C LEU A 365 -4.34 3.28 0.82
N LEU A 366 -3.30 2.69 1.41
CA LEU A 366 -1.97 2.67 0.83
C LEU A 366 -1.93 1.94 -0.52
N GLY A 367 -2.71 0.86 -0.68
CA GLY A 367 -2.76 0.06 -1.90
C GLY A 367 -3.16 0.84 -3.16
N PHE A 368 -3.93 1.93 -3.02
CA PHE A 368 -4.32 2.76 -4.17
C PHE A 368 -3.85 4.22 -4.10
N MET A 369 -3.15 4.61 -3.03
CA MET A 369 -2.62 5.96 -2.88
C MET A 369 -1.81 6.45 -4.10
N PRO A 370 -0.91 5.66 -4.71
CA PRO A 370 -0.20 6.11 -5.89
C PRO A 370 -1.11 6.48 -7.06
N SER A 371 -2.28 5.85 -7.20
CA SER A 371 -3.21 6.09 -8.30
C SER A 371 -3.78 7.50 -8.30
N PHE A 372 -4.20 8.01 -7.14
CA PHE A 372 -4.73 9.37 -7.07
C PHE A 372 -3.64 10.43 -7.07
N VAL A 373 -2.48 10.15 -6.48
CA VAL A 373 -1.34 11.06 -6.56
C VAL A 373 -0.88 11.24 -8.02
N LEU A 374 -0.80 10.16 -8.79
CA LEU A 374 -0.53 10.21 -10.22
C LEU A 374 -1.63 10.98 -10.98
N SER A 375 -2.90 10.78 -10.62
CA SER A 375 -4.04 11.49 -11.23
C SER A 375 -3.98 12.99 -10.97
N ILE A 376 -3.66 13.42 -9.74
CA ILE A 376 -3.45 14.84 -9.38
C ILE A 376 -2.40 15.45 -10.32
N VAL A 377 -1.24 14.81 -10.42
CA VAL A 377 -0.12 15.37 -11.20
C VAL A 377 -0.41 15.34 -12.70
N TYR A 378 -1.12 14.32 -13.18
CA TYR A 378 -1.56 14.26 -14.58
C TYR A 378 -2.46 15.46 -14.94
N ILE A 379 -3.44 15.77 -14.09
CA ILE A 379 -4.34 16.92 -14.31
C ILE A 379 -3.58 18.25 -14.23
N LEU A 380 -2.68 18.41 -13.26
CA LEU A 380 -1.85 19.61 -13.12
C LEU A 380 -0.94 19.81 -14.35
N LYS A 381 -0.28 18.75 -14.82
CA LYS A 381 0.54 18.79 -16.05
C LYS A 381 -0.29 19.17 -17.28
N ASP A 382 -1.49 18.59 -17.42
CA ASP A 382 -2.35 18.88 -18.55
C ASP A 382 -2.80 20.34 -18.55
N GLY A 383 -3.20 20.88 -17.40
CA GLY A 383 -3.52 22.29 -17.24
C GLY A 383 -2.33 23.20 -17.57
N TYR A 384 -1.12 22.81 -17.10
CA TYR A 384 0.11 23.51 -17.45
C TYR A 384 0.41 23.48 -18.95
N SER A 385 0.22 22.34 -19.60
CA SER A 385 0.55 22.14 -21.03
C SER A 385 -0.41 22.90 -21.96
N LYS A 386 -1.67 23.03 -21.54
CA LYS A 386 -2.72 23.76 -22.30
C LYS A 386 -2.77 25.24 -21.99
N GLY A 387 -2.20 25.67 -20.87
CA GLY A 387 -2.16 27.06 -20.47
C GLY A 387 -1.24 27.87 -21.39
N GLU A 388 -1.69 29.07 -21.74
CA GLU A 388 -0.88 30.09 -22.46
C GLU A 388 -0.65 31.29 -21.56
N GLY A 389 0.50 31.95 -21.71
CA GLY A 389 0.83 33.18 -21.02
C GLY A 389 0.55 33.12 -19.50
N ARG A 390 -0.37 33.97 -19.03
CA ARG A 390 -0.76 34.06 -17.61
C ARG A 390 -1.32 32.71 -17.04
N GLY A 391 -2.06 31.94 -17.85
CA GLY A 391 -2.63 30.67 -17.42
C GLY A 391 -1.55 29.66 -17.03
N LYS A 392 -0.49 29.57 -17.83
CA LYS A 392 0.66 28.68 -17.52
C LYS A 392 1.38 29.11 -16.25
N THR A 393 1.59 30.38 -16.04
CA THR A 393 2.22 30.92 -14.83
C THR A 393 1.36 30.66 -13.60
N THR A 394 0.03 30.78 -13.69
CA THR A 394 -0.91 30.50 -12.60
C THR A 394 -0.86 29.05 -12.18
N VAL A 395 -0.88 28.09 -13.13
CA VAL A 395 -0.77 26.66 -12.81
C VAL A 395 0.57 26.34 -12.16
N LEU A 396 1.68 26.91 -12.67
CA LEU A 396 3.00 26.71 -12.06
C LEU A 396 3.05 27.28 -10.63
N ALA A 397 2.52 28.47 -10.41
CA ALA A 397 2.44 29.07 -9.08
C ALA A 397 1.60 28.20 -8.12
N ALA A 398 0.45 27.69 -8.56
CA ALA A 398 -0.39 26.79 -7.77
C ALA A 398 0.35 25.50 -7.40
N ILE A 399 1.12 24.91 -8.32
CA ILE A 399 1.95 23.72 -8.04
C ILE A 399 3.01 24.04 -6.99
N ILE A 400 3.72 25.16 -7.14
CA ILE A 400 4.76 25.57 -6.18
C ILE A 400 4.15 25.78 -4.79
N VAL A 401 3.03 26.51 -4.70
CA VAL A 401 2.31 26.74 -3.44
C VAL A 401 1.88 25.42 -2.81
N TYR A 402 1.30 24.52 -3.61
CA TYR A 402 0.87 23.19 -3.14
C TYR A 402 2.05 22.38 -2.59
N LEU A 403 3.15 22.25 -3.33
CA LEU A 403 4.33 21.50 -2.89
C LEU A 403 5.00 22.13 -1.65
N SER A 404 5.02 23.46 -1.56
CA SER A 404 5.52 24.17 -0.38
C SER A 404 4.62 23.93 0.84
N ALA A 405 3.30 23.95 0.65
CA ALA A 405 2.34 23.67 1.71
C ALA A 405 2.45 22.23 2.22
N LEU A 406 2.72 21.26 1.34
CA LEU A 406 3.01 19.87 1.73
C LEU A 406 4.26 19.77 2.62
N ALA A 407 5.35 20.46 2.24
CA ALA A 407 6.57 20.48 3.03
C ALA A 407 6.34 21.12 4.41
N VAL A 408 5.63 22.24 4.47
CA VAL A 408 5.26 22.89 5.74
C VAL A 408 4.40 21.98 6.60
N TRP A 409 3.37 21.34 6.01
CA TRP A 409 2.51 20.39 6.72
C TRP A 409 3.31 19.21 7.29
N HIS A 410 4.26 18.69 6.53
CA HIS A 410 5.13 17.62 6.99
C HIS A 410 5.97 18.04 8.22
N CYS A 411 6.45 19.29 8.26
CA CYS A 411 7.22 19.83 9.39
C CYS A 411 6.38 20.15 10.64
N VAL A 412 5.03 20.25 10.51
CA VAL A 412 4.18 20.44 11.68
C VAL A 412 4.23 19.19 12.55
N LYS A 413 4.74 19.32 13.77
CA LYS A 413 4.73 18.23 14.77
C LYS A 413 3.30 17.99 15.20
N ILE A 414 2.65 17.00 14.60
CA ILE A 414 1.45 16.40 15.12
C ILE A 414 1.88 15.14 15.86
N PRO A 415 1.36 14.87 17.07
CA PRO A 415 1.70 13.66 17.80
C PRO A 415 1.59 12.46 16.85
N ASP A 416 2.61 11.61 16.83
CA ASP A 416 2.56 10.38 16.06
C ASP A 416 1.33 9.60 16.49
N PHE A 417 0.63 9.06 15.51
CA PHE A 417 -0.49 8.18 15.75
C PHE A 417 0.06 6.95 16.49
N VAL A 418 -0.22 6.87 17.78
CA VAL A 418 -0.10 5.61 18.49
C VAL A 418 -1.25 4.77 17.95
N ALA A 419 -0.95 3.82 17.07
CA ALA A 419 -1.89 2.77 16.70
C ALA A 419 -2.20 2.00 17.98
N ILE A 420 -3.30 2.38 18.63
CA ILE A 420 -3.93 1.62 19.71
C ILE A 420 -4.78 0.55 19.09
#